data_7fa6dd94968a3c2943059fa921cddd1e
#
_entry.id   7fa6dd94968a3c2943059fa921cddd1e
#
_cell.length_a   1.000
_cell.length_b   1.000
_cell.length_c   1.000
_cell.angle_alpha   90.00
_cell.angle_beta   90.00
_cell.angle_gamma   90.00
#
_symmetry.space_group_name_H-M   'P 1'
#
loop_
_entity.id
_entity.type
_entity.pdbx_description
1 polymer ?
#
loop_
_entity_poly.entity_id
_entity_poly.type
_entity_poly.pdbx_seq_one_letter_code
_entity_poly.pdbx_strand_id
1 'polypeptide(L)'
;MKISEILSKKAKAFLSLEIVPPLKGITKDELIRNIAPLMEFNPPYINVTNHRDEFEFRPQEDGSYSRHLVRRRVSETAVCSVIQDNFKLEVVPHVICGGYTADEIRSQLEDFRFMGIGNIMALRGDCITGEKRFTAMPGGFRYASELVEAIRRDERERELQESFCIGIGAYPEKHFEAPNIETDILNLKKKVDAGADYIITQMFFDNKDFYSFRDRCLEAGIKVPIIPGLKPLSTANQIGQLPEAFSINIPVELTDEMMAHANDKQACYQIGQEWCTAQCKDLLSHGVPAIHFYTMGKASNVIKVIRECF
;
A
#
# COMPACT_ATOMS: atom_id res chain seq x y z
N MET A 1 19.17 0.52 -3.94
CA MET A 1 18.97 1.95 -4.34
C MET A 1 17.80 2.51 -3.56
N LYS A 2 17.85 3.78 -3.09
CA LYS A 2 16.71 4.39 -2.37
C LYS A 2 15.66 4.90 -3.34
N ILE A 3 14.38 4.77 -2.97
CA ILE A 3 13.27 5.27 -3.80
C ILE A 3 13.33 6.79 -3.97
N SER A 4 13.72 7.53 -2.93
CA SER A 4 13.96 8.97 -3.01
C SER A 4 14.98 9.35 -4.09
N GLU A 5 16.01 8.53 -4.30
CA GLU A 5 17.00 8.73 -5.38
C GLU A 5 16.39 8.41 -6.75
N ILE A 6 15.55 7.38 -6.86
CA ILE A 6 14.85 7.05 -8.10
C ILE A 6 13.92 8.19 -8.49
N LEU A 7 13.15 8.70 -7.53
CA LEU A 7 12.21 9.81 -7.72
C LEU A 7 12.91 11.11 -8.14
N SER A 8 14.13 11.37 -7.63
CA SER A 8 14.90 12.56 -7.96
C SER A 8 15.61 12.51 -9.31
N LYS A 9 15.95 11.31 -9.80
CA LYS A 9 16.78 11.11 -10.99
C LYS A 9 15.99 10.80 -12.27
N LYS A 10 14.76 10.29 -12.18
CA LYS A 10 14.01 9.90 -13.38
C LYS A 10 13.35 11.09 -14.06
N ALA A 11 13.67 11.28 -15.34
CA ALA A 11 13.03 12.28 -16.21
C ALA A 11 11.63 11.85 -16.70
N LYS A 12 11.29 10.56 -16.59
CA LYS A 12 9.98 10.02 -16.95
C LYS A 12 9.36 9.32 -15.74
N ALA A 13 8.05 9.41 -15.63
CA ALA A 13 7.30 8.66 -14.64
C ALA A 13 7.56 7.15 -14.77
N PHE A 14 7.50 6.44 -13.66
CA PHE A 14 7.71 4.99 -13.62
C PHE A 14 6.54 4.30 -12.91
N LEU A 15 6.44 3.00 -13.09
CA LEU A 15 5.46 2.19 -12.39
C LEU A 15 6.02 1.70 -11.04
N SER A 16 5.17 1.70 -10.02
CA SER A 16 5.36 1.07 -8.73
C SER A 16 4.27 0.01 -8.56
N LEU A 17 4.61 -1.11 -7.95
CA LEU A 17 3.70 -2.23 -7.80
C LEU A 17 3.59 -2.63 -6.34
N GLU A 18 2.41 -3.10 -5.95
CA GLU A 18 2.19 -3.72 -4.66
C GLU A 18 1.72 -5.16 -4.84
N ILE A 19 2.29 -6.06 -4.07
CA ILE A 19 1.85 -7.44 -3.99
C ILE A 19 1.46 -7.80 -2.56
N VAL A 20 0.49 -8.69 -2.46
CA VAL A 20 0.04 -9.25 -1.20
C VAL A 20 0.73 -10.61 -0.98
N PRO A 21 1.38 -10.84 0.17
CA PRO A 21 1.93 -12.15 0.50
C PRO A 21 0.90 -13.26 0.34
N PRO A 22 1.27 -14.41 -0.25
CA PRO A 22 0.35 -15.49 -0.49
C PRO A 22 -0.16 -16.11 0.83
N LEU A 23 -1.31 -16.76 0.77
CA LEU A 23 -1.78 -17.61 1.86
C LEU A 23 -0.78 -18.76 2.09
N LYS A 24 -0.66 -19.22 3.34
CA LYS A 24 0.13 -20.41 3.66
C LYS A 24 -0.40 -21.61 2.88
N GLY A 25 0.53 -22.41 2.35
CA GLY A 25 0.23 -23.52 1.46
C GLY A 25 0.53 -23.22 -0.02
N ILE A 26 0.58 -21.97 -0.41
CA ILE A 26 1.08 -21.56 -1.74
C ILE A 26 2.61 -21.71 -1.77
N THR A 27 3.12 -22.28 -2.85
CA THR A 27 4.55 -22.54 -2.99
C THR A 27 5.33 -21.31 -3.47
N LYS A 28 6.66 -21.34 -3.24
CA LYS A 28 7.59 -20.33 -3.79
C LYS A 28 7.44 -20.19 -5.30
N ASP A 29 7.34 -21.30 -6.02
CA ASP A 29 7.27 -21.32 -7.49
C ASP A 29 5.94 -20.71 -8.01
N GLU A 30 4.85 -20.88 -7.28
CA GLU A 30 3.58 -20.21 -7.61
C GLU A 30 3.68 -18.70 -7.41
N LEU A 31 4.30 -18.25 -6.31
CA LEU A 31 4.56 -16.82 -6.10
C LEU A 31 5.39 -16.24 -7.25
N ILE A 32 6.49 -16.91 -7.62
CA ILE A 32 7.36 -16.48 -8.73
C ILE A 32 6.56 -16.41 -10.04
N ARG A 33 5.78 -17.45 -10.38
CA ARG A 33 4.95 -17.45 -11.59
C ARG A 33 3.93 -16.32 -11.63
N ASN A 34 3.38 -15.92 -10.47
CA ASN A 34 2.42 -14.83 -10.38
C ASN A 34 3.06 -13.45 -10.56
N ILE A 35 4.32 -13.29 -10.16
CA ILE A 35 5.05 -12.01 -10.24
C ILE A 35 5.79 -11.86 -11.57
N ALA A 36 6.31 -12.95 -12.13
CA ALA A 36 7.13 -12.94 -13.34
C ALA A 36 6.56 -12.12 -14.52
N PRO A 37 5.25 -12.15 -14.82
CA PRO A 37 4.69 -11.33 -15.90
C PRO A 37 4.83 -9.82 -15.69
N LEU A 38 4.96 -9.35 -14.43
CA LEU A 38 5.15 -7.94 -14.13
C LEU A 38 6.58 -7.46 -14.45
N MET A 39 7.53 -8.37 -14.54
CA MET A 39 8.94 -8.04 -14.78
C MET A 39 9.20 -7.56 -16.21
N GLU A 40 8.29 -7.84 -17.17
CA GLU A 40 8.38 -7.30 -18.54
C GLU A 40 8.38 -5.76 -18.56
N PHE A 41 7.80 -5.14 -17.54
CA PHE A 41 7.69 -3.68 -17.42
C PHE A 41 8.87 -3.04 -16.66
N ASN A 42 9.86 -3.82 -16.24
CA ASN A 42 11.03 -3.34 -15.51
C ASN A 42 10.69 -2.41 -14.32
N PRO A 43 9.83 -2.81 -13.39
CA PRO A 43 9.53 -1.98 -12.22
C PRO A 43 10.82 -1.74 -11.43
N PRO A 44 11.07 -0.52 -10.96
CA PRO A 44 12.29 -0.25 -10.18
C PRO A 44 12.27 -0.92 -8.79
N TYR A 45 11.09 -1.20 -8.26
CA TYR A 45 10.88 -1.87 -6.98
C TYR A 45 9.46 -2.45 -6.88
N ILE A 46 9.27 -3.33 -5.90
CA ILE A 46 7.95 -3.88 -5.54
C ILE A 46 7.70 -3.67 -4.04
N ASN A 47 6.50 -3.17 -3.71
CA ASN A 47 5.99 -3.14 -2.35
C ASN A 47 5.44 -4.51 -1.96
N VAL A 48 5.71 -4.93 -0.73
CA VAL A 48 5.20 -6.19 -0.16
C VAL A 48 4.40 -5.85 1.08
N THR A 49 3.08 -6.07 1.02
CA THR A 49 2.20 -5.73 2.13
C THR A 49 2.48 -6.59 3.36
N ASN A 50 2.23 -6.01 4.53
CA ASN A 50 2.16 -6.74 5.79
C ASN A 50 0.72 -6.71 6.30
N HIS A 51 0.24 -7.86 6.74
CA HIS A 51 -1.10 -8.00 7.32
C HIS A 51 -0.96 -8.54 8.73
N ARG A 52 -1.65 -7.88 9.66
CA ARG A 52 -1.70 -8.34 11.04
C ARG A 52 -2.32 -9.73 11.14
N ASP A 53 -2.00 -10.43 12.23
CA ASP A 53 -2.62 -11.70 12.55
C ASP A 53 -4.12 -11.51 12.83
N GLU A 54 -4.93 -12.49 12.44
CA GLU A 54 -6.39 -12.48 12.59
C GLU A 54 -6.80 -13.36 13.78
N PHE A 55 -7.94 -13.04 14.39
CA PHE A 55 -8.54 -13.90 15.37
C PHE A 55 -9.44 -14.94 14.72
N GLU A 56 -9.23 -16.20 15.11
CA GLU A 56 -10.11 -17.33 14.79
C GLU A 56 -10.79 -17.81 16.07
N PHE A 57 -12.11 -17.95 16.02
CA PHE A 57 -12.90 -18.49 17.13
C PHE A 57 -13.17 -19.96 16.87
N ARG A 58 -12.69 -20.84 17.75
CA ARG A 58 -12.87 -22.28 17.65
C ARG A 58 -13.87 -22.75 18.72
N PRO A 59 -14.90 -23.54 18.31
CA PRO A 59 -15.86 -24.08 19.25
C PRO A 59 -15.15 -25.07 20.21
N GLN A 60 -15.58 -25.06 21.48
CA GLN A 60 -15.16 -25.99 22.51
C GLN A 60 -16.28 -26.98 22.81
N GLU A 61 -15.95 -28.11 23.48
CA GLU A 61 -16.92 -29.15 23.83
C GLU A 61 -18.01 -28.65 24.81
N ASP A 62 -17.73 -27.64 25.61
CA ASP A 62 -18.66 -27.01 26.54
C ASP A 62 -19.60 -25.98 25.89
N GLY A 63 -19.53 -25.81 24.55
CA GLY A 63 -20.31 -24.83 23.79
C GLY A 63 -19.75 -23.41 23.80
N SER A 64 -18.64 -23.16 24.48
CA SER A 64 -17.91 -21.90 24.43
C SER A 64 -17.04 -21.80 23.17
N TYR A 65 -16.46 -20.61 22.94
CA TYR A 65 -15.48 -20.39 21.87
C TYR A 65 -14.15 -19.93 22.46
N SER A 66 -13.07 -20.60 22.06
CA SER A 66 -11.72 -20.13 22.32
C SER A 66 -11.22 -19.23 21.18
N ARG A 67 -10.56 -18.14 21.54
CA ARG A 67 -9.97 -17.19 20.60
C ARG A 67 -8.51 -17.51 20.36
N HIS A 68 -8.15 -17.76 19.09
CA HIS A 68 -6.79 -18.05 18.65
C HIS A 68 -6.29 -16.97 17.70
N LEU A 69 -5.04 -16.55 17.87
CA LEU A 69 -4.36 -15.67 16.92
C LEU A 69 -3.77 -16.53 15.81
N VAL A 70 -4.11 -16.24 14.56
CA VAL A 70 -3.72 -17.04 13.39
C VAL A 70 -3.08 -16.15 12.34
N ARG A 71 -1.84 -16.50 11.98
CA ARG A 71 -1.17 -15.92 10.82
C ARG A 71 -1.49 -16.74 9.57
N ARG A 72 -2.33 -16.19 8.70
CA ARG A 72 -2.79 -16.90 7.48
C ARG A 72 -1.84 -16.78 6.31
N ARG A 73 -1.06 -15.71 6.25
CA ARG A 73 -0.15 -15.42 5.14
C ARG A 73 1.31 -15.76 5.46
N VAL A 74 2.08 -15.96 4.41
CA VAL A 74 3.55 -15.99 4.49
C VAL A 74 4.02 -14.61 4.94
N SER A 75 5.12 -14.52 5.71
CA SER A 75 5.65 -13.23 6.15
C SER A 75 6.14 -12.40 4.97
N GLU A 76 5.99 -11.09 5.06
CA GLU A 76 6.52 -10.13 4.08
C GLU A 76 8.04 -10.28 3.93
N THR A 77 8.77 -10.57 5.03
CA THR A 77 10.21 -10.81 5.03
C THR A 77 10.60 -11.97 4.11
N ALA A 78 9.89 -13.11 4.23
CA ALA A 78 10.13 -14.27 3.36
C ALA A 78 9.83 -13.98 1.89
N VAL A 79 8.75 -13.23 1.63
CA VAL A 79 8.38 -12.81 0.27
C VAL A 79 9.42 -11.85 -0.31
N CYS A 80 9.90 -10.89 0.46
CA CYS A 80 10.97 -9.97 0.06
C CYS A 80 12.24 -10.74 -0.34
N SER A 81 12.67 -11.72 0.48
CA SER A 81 13.82 -12.56 0.17
C SER A 81 13.65 -13.29 -1.18
N VAL A 82 12.47 -13.88 -1.40
CA VAL A 82 12.18 -14.59 -2.66
C VAL A 82 12.26 -13.64 -3.86
N ILE A 83 11.75 -12.42 -3.74
CA ILE A 83 11.78 -11.44 -4.84
C ILE A 83 13.21 -10.97 -5.11
N GLN A 84 13.97 -10.62 -4.08
CA GLN A 84 15.36 -10.20 -4.23
C GLN A 84 16.21 -11.30 -4.89
N ASP A 85 16.05 -12.55 -4.46
CA ASP A 85 16.82 -13.69 -4.97
C ASP A 85 16.53 -14.00 -6.44
N ASN A 86 15.25 -13.98 -6.81
CA ASN A 86 14.83 -14.44 -8.14
C ASN A 86 14.82 -13.35 -9.20
N PHE A 87 14.50 -12.11 -8.82
CA PHE A 87 14.35 -11.00 -9.78
C PHE A 87 15.42 -9.92 -9.62
N LYS A 88 16.28 -9.99 -8.59
CA LYS A 88 17.30 -8.97 -8.28
C LYS A 88 16.71 -7.57 -8.19
N LEU A 89 15.51 -7.48 -7.64
CA LEU A 89 14.71 -6.28 -7.58
C LEU A 89 14.73 -5.68 -6.17
N GLU A 90 14.69 -4.35 -6.09
CA GLU A 90 14.48 -3.66 -4.82
C GLU A 90 13.08 -4.00 -4.27
N VAL A 91 12.99 -4.19 -2.98
CA VAL A 91 11.74 -4.47 -2.29
C VAL A 91 11.44 -3.43 -1.23
N VAL A 92 10.16 -3.20 -0.99
CA VAL A 92 9.66 -2.26 0.01
C VAL A 92 8.69 -3.02 0.91
N PRO A 93 9.17 -3.68 1.98
CA PRO A 93 8.28 -4.27 2.95
C PRO A 93 7.46 -3.21 3.68
N HIS A 94 6.20 -3.53 3.95
CA HIS A 94 5.34 -2.71 4.80
C HIS A 94 5.62 -3.01 6.27
N VAL A 95 5.89 -1.96 7.05
CA VAL A 95 6.01 -1.98 8.51
C VAL A 95 4.75 -1.37 9.09
N ILE A 96 4.01 -2.15 9.88
CA ILE A 96 2.72 -1.72 10.43
C ILE A 96 2.76 -1.60 11.95
N CYS A 97 2.07 -0.60 12.51
CA CYS A 97 1.90 -0.47 13.96
C CYS A 97 0.98 -1.56 14.52
N GLY A 98 -0.02 -1.97 13.72
CA GLY A 98 -1.07 -2.89 14.16
C GLY A 98 -0.56 -4.29 14.44
N GLY A 99 -0.79 -4.78 15.65
CA GLY A 99 -0.43 -6.14 16.04
C GLY A 99 1.00 -6.33 16.55
N TYR A 100 1.80 -5.25 16.60
CA TYR A 100 3.21 -5.31 17.01
C TYR A 100 3.53 -4.33 18.14
N THR A 101 4.43 -4.73 19.02
CA THR A 101 5.13 -3.86 19.97
C THR A 101 6.27 -3.11 19.30
N ALA A 102 6.78 -2.06 19.94
CA ALA A 102 7.93 -1.32 19.43
C ALA A 102 9.19 -2.19 19.29
N ASP A 103 9.39 -3.14 20.20
CA ASP A 103 10.54 -4.05 20.18
C ASP A 103 10.44 -5.08 19.03
N GLU A 104 9.25 -5.60 18.75
CA GLU A 104 9.04 -6.49 17.59
C GLU A 104 9.27 -5.75 16.28
N ILE A 105 8.81 -4.51 16.16
CA ILE A 105 9.09 -3.66 14.97
C ILE A 105 10.60 -3.39 14.86
N ARG A 106 11.29 -3.09 15.96
CA ARG A 106 12.74 -2.90 15.93
C ARG A 106 13.46 -4.16 15.45
N SER A 107 13.07 -5.33 15.94
CA SER A 107 13.62 -6.62 15.47
C SER A 107 13.39 -6.82 13.97
N GLN A 108 12.18 -6.56 13.48
CA GLN A 108 11.85 -6.64 12.05
C GLN A 108 12.71 -5.69 11.20
N LEU A 109 12.95 -4.47 11.66
CA LEU A 109 13.82 -3.51 10.96
C LEU A 109 15.28 -3.99 10.92
N GLU A 110 15.77 -4.68 11.94
CA GLU A 110 17.11 -5.29 11.92
C GLU A 110 17.18 -6.44 10.89
N ASP A 111 16.16 -7.27 10.79
CA ASP A 111 16.08 -8.31 9.76
C ASP A 111 16.14 -7.68 8.36
N PHE A 112 15.43 -6.58 8.13
CA PHE A 112 15.48 -5.86 6.85
C PHE A 112 16.87 -5.29 6.56
N ARG A 113 17.54 -4.68 7.55
CA ARG A 113 18.92 -4.20 7.39
C ARG A 113 19.87 -5.34 7.05
N PHE A 114 19.74 -6.48 7.76
CA PHE A 114 20.56 -7.68 7.52
C PHE A 114 20.38 -8.21 6.08
N MET A 115 19.17 -8.11 5.52
CA MET A 115 18.85 -8.47 4.14
C MET A 115 19.29 -7.43 3.10
N GLY A 116 19.86 -6.28 3.52
CA GLY A 116 20.23 -5.18 2.63
C GLY A 116 19.02 -4.38 2.11
N ILE A 117 17.86 -4.48 2.76
CA ILE A 117 16.67 -3.70 2.39
C ILE A 117 16.81 -2.29 2.95
N GLY A 118 16.86 -1.31 2.06
CA GLY A 118 17.00 0.12 2.40
C GLY A 118 15.73 0.94 2.24
N ASN A 119 14.62 0.32 1.84
CA ASN A 119 13.34 1.00 1.57
C ASN A 119 12.23 0.31 2.36
N ILE A 120 11.37 1.06 3.03
CA ILE A 120 10.23 0.55 3.79
C ILE A 120 9.00 1.44 3.59
N MET A 121 7.81 0.88 3.82
CA MET A 121 6.56 1.62 3.88
C MET A 121 6.04 1.60 5.31
N ALA A 122 6.05 2.74 6.00
CA ALA A 122 5.59 2.85 7.39
C ALA A 122 4.09 3.19 7.43
N LEU A 123 3.30 2.27 7.95
CA LEU A 123 1.84 2.36 7.98
C LEU A 123 1.31 2.14 9.40
N ARG A 124 0.12 2.61 9.67
CA ARG A 124 -0.57 2.25 10.91
C ARG A 124 -1.06 0.80 10.87
N GLY A 125 -1.50 0.36 9.72
CA GLY A 125 -2.19 -0.91 9.52
C GLY A 125 -3.69 -0.79 9.85
N ASP A 126 -4.41 -1.85 9.51
CA ASP A 126 -5.86 -1.91 9.64
C ASP A 126 -6.30 -2.18 11.09
N CYS A 127 -7.57 -1.87 11.38
CA CYS A 127 -8.22 -2.30 12.60
C CYS A 127 -8.30 -3.83 12.66
N ILE A 128 -8.49 -4.38 13.85
CA ILE A 128 -8.88 -5.79 13.98
C ILE A 128 -10.23 -5.99 13.29
N THR A 129 -10.36 -7.09 12.55
CA THR A 129 -11.64 -7.45 11.92
C THR A 129 -12.77 -7.41 12.93
N GLY A 130 -13.80 -6.60 12.67
CA GLY A 130 -14.94 -6.37 13.56
C GLY A 130 -14.78 -5.20 14.55
N GLU A 131 -13.60 -4.58 14.65
CA GLU A 131 -13.40 -3.34 15.42
C GLU A 131 -13.56 -2.11 14.53
N LYS A 132 -14.20 -1.07 15.09
CA LYS A 132 -14.41 0.21 14.37
C LYS A 132 -13.26 1.19 14.49
N ARG A 133 -12.34 0.95 15.42
CA ARG A 133 -11.21 1.84 15.71
C ARG A 133 -9.94 1.05 15.89
N PHE A 134 -8.85 1.64 15.46
CA PHE A 134 -7.53 1.07 15.65
C PHE A 134 -7.15 1.07 17.13
N THR A 135 -6.67 -0.09 17.61
CA THR A 135 -6.12 -0.26 18.95
C THR A 135 -4.67 -0.72 18.83
N ALA A 136 -3.73 0.06 19.38
CA ALA A 136 -2.33 -0.31 19.43
C ALA A 136 -2.09 -1.45 20.45
N MET A 137 -1.09 -2.27 20.20
CA MET A 137 -0.59 -3.20 21.22
C MET A 137 0.00 -2.42 22.40
N PRO A 138 -0.08 -2.94 23.65
CA PRO A 138 0.65 -2.36 24.76
C PRO A 138 2.15 -2.24 24.43
N GLY A 139 2.71 -1.04 24.56
CA GLY A 139 4.10 -0.76 24.15
C GLY A 139 4.32 -0.63 22.63
N GLY A 140 3.26 -0.62 21.83
CA GLY A 140 3.31 -0.39 20.39
C GLY A 140 2.94 1.04 20.01
N PHE A 141 3.00 1.36 18.71
CA PHE A 141 2.69 2.68 18.16
C PHE A 141 1.20 2.82 17.80
N ARG A 142 0.64 3.99 18.09
CA ARG A 142 -0.76 4.32 17.77
C ARG A 142 -0.93 4.91 16.37
N TYR A 143 0.11 5.60 15.88
CA TYR A 143 0.10 6.32 14.61
C TYR A 143 1.36 6.05 13.81
N ALA A 144 1.25 6.05 12.50
CA ALA A 144 2.41 5.91 11.62
C ALA A 144 3.45 7.05 11.80
N SER A 145 3.04 8.23 12.27
CA SER A 145 3.97 9.31 12.61
C SER A 145 4.89 8.95 13.77
N GLU A 146 4.36 8.29 14.80
CA GLU A 146 5.16 7.81 15.93
C GLU A 146 6.15 6.71 15.50
N LEU A 147 5.72 5.84 14.58
CA LEU A 147 6.59 4.81 13.99
C LEU A 147 7.74 5.46 13.20
N VAL A 148 7.45 6.42 12.30
CA VAL A 148 8.47 7.13 11.53
C VAL A 148 9.45 7.84 12.45
N GLU A 149 8.95 8.56 13.47
CA GLU A 149 9.78 9.25 14.45
C GLU A 149 10.70 8.28 15.21
N ALA A 150 10.15 7.12 15.65
CA ALA A 150 10.92 6.10 16.36
C ALA A 150 12.03 5.50 15.49
N ILE A 151 11.76 5.23 14.20
CA ILE A 151 12.78 4.75 13.25
C ILE A 151 13.89 5.79 13.10
N ARG A 152 13.54 7.06 12.86
CA ARG A 152 14.53 8.14 12.69
C ARG A 152 15.33 8.39 13.96
N ARG A 153 14.72 8.25 15.13
CA ARG A 153 15.40 8.36 16.43
C ARG A 153 16.41 7.23 16.60
N ASP A 154 15.99 5.97 16.39
CA ASP A 154 16.87 4.80 16.47
C ASP A 154 18.09 4.93 15.53
N GLU A 155 17.87 5.38 14.29
CA GLU A 155 18.94 5.62 13.32
C GLU A 155 19.97 6.67 13.82
N ARG A 156 19.49 7.76 14.43
CA ARG A 156 20.37 8.80 14.99
C ARG A 156 21.11 8.34 16.24
N GLU A 157 20.41 7.71 17.20
CA GLU A 157 20.98 7.26 18.48
C GLU A 157 22.05 6.18 18.28
N ARG A 158 21.91 5.37 17.25
CA ARG A 158 22.86 4.30 16.90
C ARG A 158 23.91 4.75 15.86
N GLU A 159 23.87 5.99 15.42
CA GLU A 159 24.78 6.55 14.40
C GLU A 159 24.87 5.68 13.14
N LEU A 160 23.71 5.16 12.69
CA LEU A 160 23.67 4.26 11.54
C LEU A 160 24.07 5.00 10.28
N GLN A 161 25.04 4.44 9.53
CA GLN A 161 25.53 5.04 8.28
C GLN A 161 24.48 5.06 7.18
N GLU A 162 23.59 4.06 7.16
CA GLU A 162 22.50 3.96 6.19
C GLU A 162 21.16 4.03 6.88
N SER A 163 20.39 5.08 6.60
CA SER A 163 19.00 5.22 7.04
C SER A 163 18.05 4.60 6.01
N PHE A 164 16.86 4.16 6.45
CA PHE A 164 15.81 3.74 5.54
C PHE A 164 15.29 4.90 4.70
N CYS A 165 14.89 4.62 3.45
CA CYS A 165 13.97 5.46 2.71
C CYS A 165 12.55 5.06 3.11
N ILE A 166 11.80 5.98 3.72
CA ILE A 166 10.50 5.71 4.34
C ILE A 166 9.37 6.29 3.50
N GLY A 167 8.54 5.41 2.92
CA GLY A 167 7.25 5.77 2.35
C GLY A 167 6.14 5.77 3.41
N ILE A 168 5.11 6.56 3.17
CA ILE A 168 3.91 6.63 4.02
C ILE A 168 2.64 6.65 3.18
N GLY A 169 1.53 6.22 3.77
CA GLY A 169 0.20 6.27 3.14
C GLY A 169 -0.51 7.61 3.34
N ALA A 170 -1.30 8.01 2.32
CA ALA A 170 -2.20 9.15 2.37
C ALA A 170 -3.55 8.84 1.68
N TYR A 171 -4.55 9.69 1.84
CA TYR A 171 -5.91 9.48 1.36
C TYR A 171 -6.38 10.71 0.59
N PRO A 172 -6.52 10.66 -0.74
CA PRO A 172 -6.98 11.80 -1.53
C PRO A 172 -8.33 12.33 -1.11
N GLU A 173 -9.23 11.44 -0.72
CA GLU A 173 -10.59 11.77 -0.31
C GLU A 173 -10.73 12.02 1.20
N LYS A 174 -9.79 11.64 2.02
CA LYS A 174 -9.73 11.73 3.48
C LYS A 174 -9.69 10.36 4.15
N HIS A 175 -8.88 10.22 5.18
CA HIS A 175 -8.93 9.07 6.07
C HIS A 175 -10.26 9.02 6.85
N PHE A 176 -10.88 7.85 6.96
CA PHE A 176 -12.22 7.69 7.54
C PHE A 176 -12.32 8.18 9.00
N GLU A 177 -11.26 8.07 9.79
CA GLU A 177 -11.22 8.55 11.18
C GLU A 177 -10.95 10.06 11.29
N ALA A 178 -10.48 10.72 10.24
CA ALA A 178 -10.26 12.16 10.28
C ALA A 178 -11.61 12.90 10.20
N PRO A 179 -11.84 13.96 10.98
CA PRO A 179 -13.10 14.71 10.95
C PRO A 179 -13.31 15.44 9.62
N ASN A 180 -12.24 15.94 9.01
CA ASN A 180 -12.23 16.66 7.74
C ASN A 180 -10.88 16.49 7.04
N ILE A 181 -10.79 16.92 5.79
CA ILE A 181 -9.58 16.78 4.96
C ILE A 181 -8.43 17.64 5.49
N GLU A 182 -8.71 18.79 6.06
CA GLU A 182 -7.70 19.70 6.63
C GLU A 182 -6.97 19.02 7.80
N THR A 183 -7.72 18.40 8.70
CA THR A 183 -7.13 17.61 9.80
C THR A 183 -6.31 16.43 9.30
N ASP A 184 -6.77 15.76 8.24
CA ASP A 184 -6.04 14.62 7.67
C ASP A 184 -4.72 15.05 7.03
N ILE A 185 -4.71 16.18 6.32
CA ILE A 185 -3.48 16.78 5.75
C ILE A 185 -2.52 17.21 6.86
N LEU A 186 -3.01 17.79 7.97
CA LEU A 186 -2.17 18.09 9.13
C LEU A 186 -1.56 16.83 9.76
N ASN A 187 -2.30 15.72 9.80
CA ASN A 187 -1.77 14.45 10.27
C ASN A 187 -0.76 13.85 9.27
N LEU A 188 -0.97 14.04 7.97
CA LEU A 188 0.00 13.67 6.94
C LEU A 188 1.28 14.50 7.09
N LYS A 189 1.15 15.83 7.32
CA LYS A 189 2.28 16.71 7.57
C LYS A 189 3.13 16.24 8.76
N LYS A 190 2.52 15.80 9.86
CA LYS A 190 3.25 15.23 11.00
C LYS A 190 4.08 14.02 10.62
N LYS A 191 3.60 13.14 9.73
CA LYS A 191 4.37 11.99 9.24
C LYS A 191 5.57 12.43 8.39
N VAL A 192 5.38 13.45 7.55
CA VAL A 192 6.46 14.02 6.74
C VAL A 192 7.51 14.71 7.62
N ASP A 193 7.08 15.53 8.59
CA ASP A 193 7.96 16.22 9.53
C ASP A 193 8.74 15.26 10.44
N ALA A 194 8.15 14.08 10.73
CA ALA A 194 8.84 13.00 11.44
C ALA A 194 9.97 12.36 10.61
N GLY A 195 10.01 12.60 9.30
CA GLY A 195 11.11 12.15 8.43
C GLY A 195 10.72 11.15 7.33
N ALA A 196 9.46 11.13 6.89
CA ALA A 196 9.08 10.35 5.70
C ALA A 196 9.63 10.99 4.42
N ASP A 197 10.02 10.16 3.45
CA ASP A 197 10.70 10.58 2.22
C ASP A 197 9.75 10.69 1.02
N TYR A 198 8.65 9.94 0.99
CA TYR A 198 7.66 9.97 -0.08
C TYR A 198 6.30 9.47 0.40
N ILE A 199 5.27 9.72 -0.41
CA ILE A 199 3.89 9.37 -0.12
C ILE A 199 3.35 8.47 -1.25
N ILE A 200 2.63 7.41 -0.88
CA ILE A 200 1.74 6.67 -1.78
C ILE A 200 0.30 6.91 -1.33
N THR A 201 -0.59 7.26 -2.26
CA THR A 201 -1.99 7.46 -1.90
C THR A 201 -2.77 6.15 -1.88
N GLN A 202 -3.84 6.08 -1.10
CA GLN A 202 -4.90 5.08 -1.28
C GLN A 202 -5.45 5.20 -2.70
N MET A 203 -6.05 4.11 -3.21
CA MET A 203 -6.75 4.13 -4.50
C MET A 203 -7.89 5.15 -4.47
N PHE A 204 -8.16 5.75 -5.60
CA PHE A 204 -9.24 6.68 -5.87
C PHE A 204 -9.71 6.49 -7.33
N PHE A 205 -10.89 6.99 -7.67
CA PHE A 205 -11.49 6.77 -8.98
C PHE A 205 -11.82 8.06 -9.75
N ASP A 206 -11.69 9.24 -9.10
CA ASP A 206 -11.72 10.55 -9.76
C ASP A 206 -10.37 11.27 -9.56
N ASN A 207 -9.70 11.61 -10.67
CA ASN A 207 -8.40 12.30 -10.63
C ASN A 207 -8.50 13.71 -10.02
N LYS A 208 -9.69 14.33 -10.02
CA LYS A 208 -9.91 15.64 -9.37
C LYS A 208 -9.64 15.58 -7.86
N ASP A 209 -10.00 14.47 -7.21
CA ASP A 209 -9.74 14.27 -5.78
C ASP A 209 -8.22 14.26 -5.51
N PHE A 210 -7.47 13.56 -6.35
CA PHE A 210 -6.00 13.56 -6.26
C PHE A 210 -5.40 14.94 -6.49
N TYR A 211 -5.84 15.69 -7.49
CA TYR A 211 -5.32 17.02 -7.77
C TYR A 211 -5.61 17.99 -6.63
N SER A 212 -6.85 18.01 -6.15
CA SER A 212 -7.25 18.83 -4.99
C SER A 212 -6.42 18.46 -3.75
N PHE A 213 -6.25 17.18 -3.48
CA PHE A 213 -5.42 16.68 -2.38
C PHE A 213 -3.95 17.15 -2.51
N ARG A 214 -3.35 16.99 -3.70
CA ARG A 214 -1.97 17.39 -3.97
C ARG A 214 -1.77 18.89 -3.74
N ASP A 215 -2.69 19.72 -4.21
CA ASP A 215 -2.61 21.17 -4.09
C ASP A 215 -2.71 21.59 -2.61
N ARG A 216 -3.63 20.99 -1.84
CA ARG A 216 -3.73 21.20 -0.38
C ARG A 216 -2.49 20.72 0.37
N CYS A 217 -1.86 19.63 -0.05
CA CYS A 217 -0.60 19.17 0.52
C CYS A 217 0.51 20.20 0.31
N LEU A 218 0.59 20.77 -0.89
CA LEU A 218 1.58 21.79 -1.22
C LEU A 218 1.35 23.06 -0.38
N GLU A 219 0.10 23.53 -0.23
CA GLU A 219 -0.27 24.66 0.62
C GLU A 219 0.09 24.43 2.09
N ALA A 220 -0.05 23.18 2.58
CA ALA A 220 0.38 22.77 3.92
C ALA A 220 1.90 22.63 4.07
N GLY A 221 2.68 22.87 3.02
CA GLY A 221 4.14 22.76 3.03
C GLY A 221 4.67 21.33 2.95
N ILE A 222 3.89 20.37 2.46
CA ILE A 222 4.33 19.00 2.15
C ILE A 222 5.01 19.03 0.79
N LYS A 223 6.33 18.78 0.75
CA LYS A 223 7.16 18.89 -0.45
C LYS A 223 7.72 17.55 -0.94
N VAL A 224 7.52 16.48 -0.18
CA VAL A 224 7.95 15.13 -0.59
C VAL A 224 7.11 14.64 -1.77
N PRO A 225 7.66 13.81 -2.66
CA PRO A 225 6.91 13.28 -3.80
C PRO A 225 5.64 12.52 -3.38
N ILE A 226 4.56 12.74 -4.13
CA ILE A 226 3.28 12.04 -3.94
C ILE A 226 3.05 11.15 -5.16
N ILE A 227 2.90 9.86 -4.92
CA ILE A 227 2.66 8.82 -5.92
C ILE A 227 1.19 8.41 -5.84
N PRO A 228 0.38 8.66 -6.89
CA PRO A 228 -1.01 8.22 -6.92
C PRO A 228 -1.12 6.70 -6.98
N GLY A 229 -2.04 6.15 -6.19
CA GLY A 229 -2.37 4.73 -6.15
C GLY A 229 -3.59 4.43 -7.02
N LEU A 230 -3.49 3.47 -7.95
CA LEU A 230 -4.56 3.07 -8.85
C LEU A 230 -4.88 1.58 -8.72
N LYS A 231 -6.14 1.25 -8.93
CA LYS A 231 -6.64 -0.11 -8.96
C LYS A 231 -7.75 -0.25 -10.00
N PRO A 232 -7.56 -1.03 -11.07
CA PRO A 232 -8.65 -1.31 -12.00
C PRO A 232 -9.72 -2.17 -11.32
N LEU A 233 -10.98 -1.82 -11.52
CA LEU A 233 -12.10 -2.68 -11.14
C LEU A 233 -12.13 -3.92 -12.03
N SER A 234 -12.67 -5.02 -11.52
CA SER A 234 -12.75 -6.29 -12.26
C SER A 234 -14.11 -6.97 -12.13
N THR A 235 -14.95 -6.52 -11.21
CA THR A 235 -16.29 -7.08 -10.96
C THR A 235 -17.23 -6.01 -10.43
N ALA A 236 -18.53 -6.11 -10.73
CA ALA A 236 -19.55 -5.19 -10.22
C ALA A 236 -19.65 -5.19 -8.67
N ASN A 237 -19.36 -6.32 -8.01
CA ASN A 237 -19.40 -6.38 -6.55
C ASN A 237 -18.41 -5.42 -5.88
N GLN A 238 -17.34 -5.05 -6.57
CA GLN A 238 -16.35 -4.09 -6.03
C GLN A 238 -16.92 -2.68 -5.86
N ILE A 239 -18.01 -2.33 -6.55
CA ILE A 239 -18.71 -1.04 -6.40
C ILE A 239 -19.20 -0.84 -4.95
N GLY A 240 -19.67 -1.89 -4.29
CA GLY A 240 -20.05 -1.82 -2.88
C GLY A 240 -18.91 -2.13 -1.91
N GLN A 241 -18.09 -3.14 -2.24
CA GLN A 241 -17.05 -3.65 -1.35
C GLN A 241 -15.90 -2.66 -1.10
N LEU A 242 -15.46 -1.92 -2.14
CA LEU A 242 -14.32 -1.02 -1.99
C LEU A 242 -14.65 0.24 -1.18
N PRO A 243 -15.80 0.92 -1.39
CA PRO A 243 -16.20 2.03 -0.51
C PRO A 243 -16.36 1.60 0.95
N GLU A 244 -16.94 0.43 1.20
CA GLU A 244 -17.08 -0.10 2.56
C GLU A 244 -15.74 -0.40 3.23
N ALA A 245 -14.81 -1.00 2.48
CA ALA A 245 -13.51 -1.42 3.03
C ALA A 245 -12.50 -0.28 3.16
N PHE A 246 -12.50 0.69 2.25
CA PHE A 246 -11.46 1.72 2.13
C PHE A 246 -11.98 3.15 2.29
N SER A 247 -13.30 3.33 2.47
CA SER A 247 -13.93 4.67 2.61
C SER A 247 -13.59 5.61 1.45
N ILE A 248 -13.68 5.09 0.24
CA ILE A 248 -13.43 5.79 -1.02
C ILE A 248 -14.74 5.99 -1.78
N ASN A 249 -14.78 6.96 -2.69
CA ASN A 249 -15.90 7.17 -3.59
C ASN A 249 -15.65 6.51 -4.96
N ILE A 250 -16.72 6.06 -5.58
CA ILE A 250 -16.70 5.60 -6.97
C ILE A 250 -17.62 6.52 -7.77
N PRO A 251 -17.15 7.15 -8.87
CA PRO A 251 -17.96 8.04 -9.69
C PRO A 251 -19.25 7.39 -10.19
N VAL A 252 -20.31 8.19 -10.32
CA VAL A 252 -21.63 7.71 -10.73
C VAL A 252 -21.54 7.04 -12.11
N GLU A 253 -20.82 7.65 -13.03
CA GLU A 253 -20.64 7.14 -14.39
C GLU A 253 -20.03 5.73 -14.40
N LEU A 254 -18.99 5.52 -13.61
CA LEU A 254 -18.35 4.20 -13.47
C LEU A 254 -19.29 3.20 -12.77
N THR A 255 -20.01 3.66 -11.76
CA THR A 255 -20.99 2.83 -11.04
C THR A 255 -22.10 2.35 -11.96
N ASP A 256 -22.73 3.26 -12.71
CA ASP A 256 -23.82 2.95 -13.60
C ASP A 256 -23.40 2.00 -14.72
N GLU A 257 -22.24 2.24 -15.33
CA GLU A 257 -21.71 1.38 -16.38
C GLU A 257 -21.38 -0.03 -15.88
N MET A 258 -20.70 -0.14 -14.72
CA MET A 258 -20.42 -1.44 -14.10
C MET A 258 -21.68 -2.19 -13.70
N MET A 259 -22.68 -1.51 -13.17
CA MET A 259 -23.95 -2.13 -12.74
C MET A 259 -24.83 -2.55 -13.92
N ALA A 260 -24.83 -1.81 -15.03
CA ALA A 260 -25.50 -2.21 -16.26
C ALA A 260 -24.96 -3.54 -16.83
N HIS A 261 -23.71 -3.87 -16.52
CA HIS A 261 -23.03 -5.10 -16.95
C HIS A 261 -22.75 -6.09 -15.81
N ALA A 262 -23.47 -5.99 -14.68
CA ALA A 262 -23.16 -6.73 -13.45
C ALA A 262 -23.09 -8.27 -13.63
N ASN A 263 -23.84 -8.82 -14.58
CA ASN A 263 -23.84 -10.26 -14.90
C ASN A 263 -22.81 -10.68 -15.94
N ASP A 264 -22.12 -9.73 -16.55
CA ASP A 264 -21.06 -9.97 -17.57
C ASP A 264 -19.67 -9.65 -16.96
N LYS A 265 -18.99 -10.69 -16.49
CA LYS A 265 -17.65 -10.55 -15.89
C LYS A 265 -16.62 -9.97 -16.85
N GLN A 266 -16.73 -10.29 -18.15
CA GLN A 266 -15.79 -9.83 -19.15
C GLN A 266 -15.99 -8.34 -19.43
N ALA A 267 -17.24 -7.89 -19.56
CA ALA A 267 -17.58 -6.49 -19.71
C ALA A 267 -17.14 -5.67 -18.48
N CYS A 268 -17.45 -6.12 -17.26
CA CYS A 268 -17.00 -5.47 -16.03
C CYS A 268 -15.47 -5.34 -15.97
N TYR A 269 -14.76 -6.40 -16.33
CA TYR A 269 -13.29 -6.37 -16.36
C TYR A 269 -12.79 -5.33 -17.38
N GLN A 270 -13.37 -5.27 -18.56
CA GLN A 270 -12.99 -4.32 -19.61
C GLN A 270 -13.26 -2.87 -19.19
N ILE A 271 -14.45 -2.56 -18.67
CA ILE A 271 -14.81 -1.23 -18.17
C ILE A 271 -13.79 -0.75 -17.13
N GLY A 272 -13.48 -1.59 -16.13
CA GLY A 272 -12.51 -1.23 -15.11
C GLY A 272 -11.10 -0.99 -15.64
N GLN A 273 -10.66 -1.76 -16.67
CA GLN A 273 -9.38 -1.53 -17.34
C GLN A 273 -9.36 -0.20 -18.11
N GLU A 274 -10.41 0.10 -18.87
CA GLU A 274 -10.53 1.33 -19.65
C GLU A 274 -10.55 2.56 -18.76
N TRP A 275 -11.33 2.53 -17.68
CA TRP A 275 -11.37 3.60 -16.69
C TRP A 275 -9.99 3.86 -16.08
N CYS A 276 -9.35 2.80 -15.57
CA CYS A 276 -8.03 2.92 -14.93
C CYS A 276 -6.96 3.38 -15.93
N THR A 277 -7.03 2.96 -17.18
CA THR A 277 -6.15 3.42 -18.25
C THR A 277 -6.32 4.92 -18.50
N ALA A 278 -7.55 5.40 -18.57
CA ALA A 278 -7.84 6.83 -18.74
C ALA A 278 -7.30 7.65 -17.56
N GLN A 279 -7.55 7.20 -16.32
CA GLN A 279 -6.99 7.82 -15.11
C GLN A 279 -5.45 7.87 -15.16
N CYS A 280 -4.82 6.75 -15.51
CA CYS A 280 -3.37 6.64 -15.56
C CYS A 280 -2.77 7.62 -16.59
N LYS A 281 -3.29 7.66 -17.80
CA LYS A 281 -2.84 8.57 -18.87
C LYS A 281 -3.00 10.04 -18.47
N ASP A 282 -4.11 10.39 -17.87
CA ASP A 282 -4.37 11.75 -17.40
C ASP A 282 -3.37 12.15 -16.29
N LEU A 283 -3.17 11.31 -15.27
CA LEU A 283 -2.18 11.56 -14.20
C LEU A 283 -0.76 11.73 -14.76
N LEU A 284 -0.35 10.86 -15.70
CA LEU A 284 0.96 10.96 -16.35
C LEU A 284 1.12 12.28 -17.13
N SER A 285 0.06 12.73 -17.82
CA SER A 285 0.06 14.00 -18.53
C SER A 285 0.18 15.22 -17.59
N HIS A 286 -0.24 15.08 -16.33
CA HIS A 286 -0.13 16.08 -15.28
C HIS A 286 1.13 15.97 -14.42
N GLY A 287 2.12 15.18 -14.91
CA GLY A 287 3.49 15.18 -14.39
C GLY A 287 3.67 14.48 -13.05
N VAL A 288 2.85 13.49 -12.73
CA VAL A 288 3.11 12.65 -11.53
C VAL A 288 4.43 11.89 -11.68
N PRO A 289 5.21 11.69 -10.59
CA PRO A 289 6.53 11.08 -10.69
C PRO A 289 6.49 9.57 -10.93
N ALA A 290 5.42 8.92 -10.55
CA ALA A 290 5.17 7.49 -10.71
C ALA A 290 3.67 7.20 -10.57
N ILE A 291 3.25 6.00 -10.98
CA ILE A 291 1.91 5.44 -10.65
C ILE A 291 2.12 4.17 -9.85
N HIS A 292 1.42 4.06 -8.72
CA HIS A 292 1.40 2.87 -7.90
C HIS A 292 0.17 2.00 -8.23
N PHE A 293 0.38 0.72 -8.55
CA PHE A 293 -0.72 -0.20 -8.86
C PHE A 293 -0.95 -1.23 -7.76
N TYR A 294 -2.17 -1.26 -7.24
CA TYR A 294 -2.67 -2.26 -6.31
C TYR A 294 -3.08 -3.53 -7.05
N THR A 295 -2.23 -4.57 -7.04
CA THR A 295 -2.52 -5.83 -7.75
C THR A 295 -3.56 -6.69 -7.03
N MET A 296 -3.73 -6.51 -5.73
CA MET A 296 -4.59 -7.32 -4.86
C MET A 296 -4.35 -8.83 -5.03
N GLY A 297 -3.09 -9.22 -5.20
CA GLY A 297 -2.66 -10.62 -5.37
C GLY A 297 -2.85 -11.22 -6.77
N LYS A 298 -3.31 -10.41 -7.76
CA LYS A 298 -3.49 -10.85 -9.15
C LYS A 298 -2.81 -9.87 -10.12
N ALA A 299 -1.61 -10.21 -10.55
CA ALA A 299 -0.83 -9.41 -11.51
C ALA A 299 -1.60 -9.11 -12.80
N SER A 300 -2.40 -10.06 -13.30
CA SER A 300 -3.20 -9.91 -14.53
C SER A 300 -4.13 -8.68 -14.52
N ASN A 301 -4.57 -8.25 -13.34
CA ASN A 301 -5.50 -7.12 -13.22
C ASN A 301 -4.90 -5.79 -13.69
N VAL A 302 -3.58 -5.62 -13.61
CA VAL A 302 -2.90 -4.35 -13.92
C VAL A 302 -2.10 -4.38 -15.21
N ILE A 303 -1.79 -5.55 -15.75
CA ILE A 303 -0.90 -5.73 -16.91
C ILE A 303 -1.40 -4.96 -18.14
N LYS A 304 -2.70 -5.02 -18.44
CA LYS A 304 -3.26 -4.31 -19.59
C LYS A 304 -3.11 -2.80 -19.45
N VAL A 305 -3.45 -2.26 -18.28
CA VAL A 305 -3.31 -0.82 -17.99
C VAL A 305 -1.86 -0.38 -18.11
N ILE A 306 -0.93 -1.13 -17.51
CA ILE A 306 0.50 -0.81 -17.56
C ILE A 306 0.98 -0.79 -19.02
N ARG A 307 0.64 -1.80 -19.81
CA ARG A 307 1.06 -1.92 -21.22
C ARG A 307 0.56 -0.78 -22.12
N GLU A 308 -0.57 -0.16 -21.76
CA GLU A 308 -1.14 0.97 -22.50
C GLU A 308 -0.59 2.34 -22.03
N CYS A 309 0.04 2.40 -20.84
CA CYS A 309 0.47 3.65 -20.21
C CYS A 309 1.99 3.83 -20.16
N PHE A 310 2.78 2.75 -20.14
CA PHE A 310 4.24 2.73 -20.00
C PHE A 310 4.91 2.01 -21.16
#